data_3e9d5a0c536a6e52afa52b8bd1f41d4e
#
_entry.id   3e9d5a0c536a6e52afa52b8bd1f41d4e
#
_cell.length_a   1.000
_cell.length_b   1.000
_cell.length_c   1.000
_cell.angle_alpha   90.00
_cell.angle_beta   90.00
_cell.angle_gamma   90.00
#
_symmetry.space_group_name_H-M   'P 1'
#
loop_
_entity.id
_entity.type
_entity.pdbx_description
1 polymer ?
#
loop_
_entity_poly.entity_id
_entity_poly.type
_entity_poly.pdbx_seq_one_letter_code
_entity_poly.pdbx_strand_id
1 'polypeptide(L)'
;MLNGKSILITGGTGFFGQKFVETVFRDYPGVKKIIVYSRGESAQYTMQQQYPHKQYPQLRFFIGDVRDKDRLLRACDGVDILIHAASISQPDTAEYNPEECVKTNVIGAQNVIDVALICNIKNIISLSSDK
;
A
#
# COMPACT_ATOMS: atom_id res chain seq x y z
N MET A 1 10.52 -12.72 11.26
CA MET A 1 10.16 -12.81 9.84
C MET A 1 10.13 -11.45 9.16
N LEU A 2 9.35 -10.51 9.69
CA LEU A 2 9.31 -9.17 9.11
C LEU A 2 10.33 -8.22 9.72
N ASN A 3 10.99 -8.61 10.78
CA ASN A 3 12.00 -7.77 11.40
C ASN A 3 13.14 -7.45 10.41
N GLY A 4 13.53 -6.21 10.36
CA GLY A 4 14.57 -5.74 9.46
C GLY A 4 14.12 -5.56 8.00
N LYS A 5 12.85 -5.80 7.70
CA LYS A 5 12.34 -5.70 6.34
C LYS A 5 11.64 -4.36 6.10
N SER A 6 11.71 -3.90 4.85
CA SER A 6 10.97 -2.72 4.40
C SER A 6 9.77 -3.19 3.58
N ILE A 7 8.59 -2.73 3.97
CA ILE A 7 7.33 -3.16 3.38
C ILE A 7 6.61 -1.96 2.80
N LEU A 8 6.09 -2.10 1.58
CA LEU A 8 5.20 -1.08 1.02
C LEU A 8 3.83 -1.72 0.84
N ILE A 9 2.79 -1.02 1.30
CA ILE A 9 1.43 -1.48 1.13
C ILE A 9 0.62 -0.43 0.37
N THR A 10 0.11 -0.81 -0.79
CA THR A 10 -0.78 0.06 -1.56
C THR A 10 -2.17 -0.02 -0.93
N GLY A 11 -2.85 1.11 -0.88
CA GLY A 11 -4.15 1.16 -0.21
C GLY A 11 -4.04 1.00 1.30
N GLY A 12 -2.91 1.39 1.87
CA GLY A 12 -2.63 1.16 3.28
C GLY A 12 -3.47 1.93 4.26
N THR A 13 -4.26 2.91 3.80
CA THR A 13 -5.18 3.64 4.68
C THR A 13 -6.54 2.96 4.78
N GLY A 14 -6.77 1.91 4.01
CA GLY A 14 -8.02 1.16 4.06
C GLY A 14 -8.07 0.25 5.28
N PHE A 15 -9.16 -0.48 5.40
CA PHE A 15 -9.39 -1.35 6.56
C PHE A 15 -8.26 -2.37 6.73
N PHE A 16 -7.90 -3.05 5.65
CA PHE A 16 -6.84 -4.06 5.71
C PHE A 16 -5.50 -3.42 6.08
N GLY A 17 -5.17 -2.29 5.44
CA GLY A 17 -3.90 -1.63 5.68
C GLY A 17 -3.72 -1.20 7.13
N GLN A 18 -4.77 -0.65 7.72
CA GLN A 18 -4.71 -0.23 9.11
C GLN A 18 -4.53 -1.43 10.04
N LYS A 19 -5.22 -2.51 9.77
CA LYS A 19 -5.10 -3.73 10.56
C LYS A 19 -3.71 -4.35 10.41
N PHE A 20 -3.19 -4.30 9.21
CA PHE A 20 -1.85 -4.81 8.92
C PHE A 20 -0.79 -4.04 9.70
N VAL A 21 -0.86 -2.71 9.68
CA VAL A 21 0.09 -1.86 10.40
C VAL A 21 0.02 -2.14 11.91
N GLU A 22 -1.19 -2.22 12.45
CA GLU A 22 -1.38 -2.50 13.86
C GLU A 22 -0.75 -3.85 14.25
N THR A 23 -1.00 -4.87 13.43
CA THR A 23 -0.50 -6.22 13.70
C THR A 23 1.03 -6.27 13.62
N VAL A 24 1.61 -5.61 12.61
CA VAL A 24 3.06 -5.62 12.45
C VAL A 24 3.74 -4.93 13.63
N PHE A 25 3.25 -3.79 14.05
CA PHE A 25 3.87 -3.10 15.19
C PHE A 25 3.73 -3.87 16.49
N ARG A 26 2.64 -4.63 16.62
CA ARG A 26 2.45 -5.46 17.82
C ARG A 26 3.36 -6.69 17.82
N ASP A 27 3.43 -7.39 16.69
CA ASP A 27 4.09 -8.69 16.61
C ASP A 27 5.52 -8.63 16.05
N TYR A 28 5.82 -7.61 15.26
CA TYR A 28 7.14 -7.46 14.60
C TYR A 28 7.67 -6.05 14.77
N PRO A 29 7.92 -5.61 16.01
CA PRO A 29 8.35 -4.22 16.24
C PRO A 29 9.71 -3.89 15.64
N GLY A 30 10.48 -4.91 15.24
CA GLY A 30 11.76 -4.70 14.57
C GLY A 30 11.68 -4.48 13.09
N VAL A 31 10.46 -4.32 12.52
CA VAL A 31 10.33 -4.01 11.10
C VAL A 31 11.13 -2.73 10.79
N LYS A 32 11.81 -2.74 9.65
CA LYS A 32 12.65 -1.61 9.30
C LYS A 32 11.81 -0.41 8.88
N LYS A 33 10.83 -0.63 8.03
CA LYS A 33 10.02 0.44 7.48
C LYS A 33 8.71 -0.10 6.93
N ILE A 34 7.63 0.63 7.15
CA ILE A 34 6.35 0.38 6.49
C ILE A 34 5.98 1.65 5.74
N ILE A 35 5.81 1.54 4.44
CA ILE A 35 5.39 2.66 3.59
C ILE A 35 3.93 2.45 3.23
N VAL A 36 3.09 3.39 3.65
CA VAL A 36 1.68 3.42 3.29
C VAL A 36 1.54 4.26 2.04
N TYR A 37 1.24 3.61 0.93
CA TYR A 37 1.09 4.25 -0.37
C TYR A 37 -0.39 4.32 -0.70
N SER A 38 -0.94 5.52 -0.81
CA SER A 38 -2.36 5.69 -1.07
C SER A 38 -2.63 7.06 -1.66
N ARG A 39 -3.81 7.20 -2.28
CA ARG A 39 -4.21 8.45 -2.93
C ARG A 39 -4.72 9.49 -1.94
N GLY A 40 -5.34 9.04 -0.86
CA GLY A 40 -6.09 9.91 0.03
C GLY A 40 -5.23 10.67 1.03
N GLU A 41 -4.99 11.95 0.78
CA GLU A 41 -4.26 12.79 1.71
C GLU A 41 -4.94 12.87 3.07
N SER A 42 -6.25 13.02 3.06
CA SER A 42 -7.05 13.13 4.28
C SER A 42 -6.98 11.85 5.12
N ALA A 43 -7.09 10.69 4.46
CA ALA A 43 -7.01 9.41 5.16
C ALA A 43 -5.61 9.18 5.74
N GLN A 44 -4.59 9.59 5.02
CA GLN A 44 -3.22 9.48 5.53
C GLN A 44 -3.02 10.39 6.73
N TYR A 45 -3.56 11.59 6.68
CA TYR A 45 -3.47 12.52 7.80
C TYR A 45 -4.11 11.93 9.06
N THR A 46 -5.30 11.36 8.91
CA THR A 46 -5.99 10.70 10.03
C THR A 46 -5.16 9.58 10.62
N MET A 47 -4.56 8.77 9.75
CA MET A 47 -3.73 7.65 10.20
C MET A 47 -2.47 8.14 10.91
N GLN A 48 -1.89 9.25 10.44
CA GLN A 48 -0.72 9.84 11.09
C GLN A 48 -1.01 10.28 12.52
N GLN A 49 -2.24 10.71 12.79
CA GLN A 49 -2.64 11.08 14.15
C GLN A 49 -2.62 9.89 15.08
N GLN A 50 -2.95 8.71 14.58
CA GLN A 50 -2.93 7.48 15.36
C GLN A 50 -1.52 6.96 15.59
N TYR A 51 -0.61 7.27 14.66
CA TYR A 51 0.77 6.80 14.71
C TYR A 51 1.74 7.97 14.59
N PRO A 52 1.91 8.76 15.67
CA PRO A 52 2.82 9.90 15.63
C PRO A 52 4.24 9.48 15.25
N HIS A 53 4.87 10.25 14.40
CA HIS A 53 6.19 9.91 13.87
C HIS A 53 7.24 9.69 14.97
N LYS A 54 7.17 10.44 16.06
CA LYS A 54 8.13 10.28 17.16
C LYS A 54 8.08 8.87 17.76
N GLN A 55 6.87 8.29 17.83
CA GLN A 55 6.67 6.97 18.42
C GLN A 55 6.79 5.86 17.40
N TYR A 56 6.48 6.17 16.15
CA TYR A 56 6.48 5.18 15.04
C TYR A 56 7.30 5.70 13.87
N PRO A 57 8.61 5.90 14.05
CA PRO A 57 9.43 6.47 12.97
C PRO A 57 9.56 5.54 11.76
N GLN A 58 9.25 4.24 11.92
CA GLN A 58 9.30 3.28 10.83
C GLN A 58 8.13 3.45 9.86
N LEU A 59 7.03 4.07 10.31
CA LEU A 59 5.85 4.25 9.47
C LEU A 59 6.02 5.50 8.61
N ARG A 60 5.94 5.32 7.31
CA ARG A 60 6.09 6.39 6.33
C ARG A 60 4.87 6.47 5.46
N PHE A 61 4.53 7.67 5.03
CA PHE A 61 3.36 7.90 4.18
C PHE A 61 3.82 8.47 2.85
N PHE A 62 3.27 7.92 1.79
CA PHE A 62 3.64 8.32 0.43
C PHE A 62 2.36 8.47 -0.39
N ILE A 63 2.04 9.69 -0.79
CA ILE A 63 0.83 9.95 -1.56
C ILE A 63 1.08 9.58 -3.00
N GLY A 64 0.27 8.69 -3.53
CA GLY A 64 0.39 8.26 -4.91
C GLY A 64 -0.76 7.36 -5.32
N ASP A 65 -0.88 7.18 -6.62
CA ASP A 65 -1.89 6.35 -7.25
C ASP A 65 -1.19 5.15 -7.88
N VAL A 66 -1.75 3.96 -7.73
CA VAL A 66 -1.16 2.76 -8.35
C VAL A 66 -1.15 2.83 -9.88
N ARG A 67 -1.96 3.72 -10.46
CA ARG A 67 -1.93 3.96 -11.90
C ARG A 67 -0.71 4.77 -12.33
N ASP A 68 -0.06 5.44 -11.40
CA ASP A 68 1.14 6.23 -11.66
C ASP A 68 2.36 5.36 -11.39
N LYS A 69 2.84 4.72 -12.44
CA LYS A 69 3.95 3.78 -12.34
C LYS A 69 5.23 4.44 -11.86
N ASP A 70 5.54 5.63 -12.36
CA ASP A 70 6.77 6.32 -11.98
C ASP A 70 6.78 6.67 -10.49
N ARG A 71 5.63 7.09 -9.98
CA ARG A 71 5.49 7.42 -8.58
C ARG A 71 5.66 6.18 -7.70
N LEU A 72 5.02 5.08 -8.12
CA LEU A 72 5.13 3.81 -7.40
C LEU A 72 6.57 3.30 -7.41
N LEU A 73 7.26 3.48 -8.53
CA LEU A 73 8.65 3.07 -8.67
C LEU A 73 9.53 3.78 -7.64
N ARG A 74 9.33 5.09 -7.46
CA ARG A 74 10.07 5.86 -6.46
C ARG A 74 9.80 5.36 -5.05
N ALA A 75 8.54 5.08 -4.76
CA ALA A 75 8.15 4.63 -3.43
C ALA A 75 8.72 3.27 -3.09
N CYS A 76 8.96 2.44 -4.09
CA CYS A 76 9.42 1.07 -3.90
C CYS A 76 10.94 0.93 -3.81
N ASP A 77 11.67 2.03 -3.82
CA ASP A 77 13.12 1.97 -3.70
C ASP A 77 13.51 1.37 -2.34
N GLY A 78 14.25 0.27 -2.39
CA GLY A 78 14.70 -0.40 -1.17
C GLY A 78 13.65 -1.24 -0.46
N VAL A 79 12.50 -1.46 -1.08
CA VAL A 79 11.43 -2.25 -0.49
C VAL A 79 11.70 -3.74 -0.68
N ASP A 80 11.48 -4.51 0.38
CA ASP A 80 11.66 -5.95 0.36
C ASP A 80 10.36 -6.71 0.06
N ILE A 81 9.24 -6.17 0.53
CA ILE A 81 7.93 -6.82 0.40
C ILE A 81 6.92 -5.80 -0.10
N LEU A 82 6.21 -6.16 -1.15
CA LEU A 82 5.18 -5.29 -1.73
C LEU A 82 3.82 -5.95 -1.55
N ILE A 83 2.93 -5.27 -0.84
CA ILE A 83 1.57 -5.76 -0.61
C ILE A 83 0.61 -4.87 -1.38
N HIS A 84 -0.11 -5.45 -2.33
CA HIS A 84 -1.05 -4.71 -3.15
C HIS A 84 -2.47 -4.89 -2.61
N ALA A 85 -2.96 -3.88 -1.90
CA ALA A 85 -4.31 -3.87 -1.37
C ALA A 85 -5.17 -2.77 -2.00
N ALA A 86 -4.57 -1.96 -2.87
CA ALA A 86 -5.31 -0.86 -3.50
C ALA A 86 -6.16 -1.38 -4.64
N SER A 87 -7.46 -1.29 -4.46
CA SER A 87 -8.40 -1.59 -5.53
C SER A 87 -9.64 -0.76 -5.28
N ILE A 88 -10.35 -0.46 -6.35
CA ILE A 88 -11.62 0.22 -6.23
C ILE A 88 -12.67 -0.85 -5.95
N SER A 89 -13.06 -0.94 -4.71
CA SER A 89 -14.05 -1.92 -4.29
C SER A 89 -15.27 -1.27 -3.65
N GLN A 90 -15.28 0.06 -3.58
CA GLN A 90 -16.40 0.76 -2.99
C GLN A 90 -17.60 0.67 -3.92
N PRO A 91 -18.73 0.17 -3.45
CA PRO A 91 -19.92 -0.02 -4.27
C PRO A 91 -20.36 1.24 -5.02
N ASP A 92 -20.28 2.38 -4.36
CA ASP A 92 -20.71 3.64 -4.97
C ASP A 92 -19.93 3.95 -6.24
N THR A 93 -18.62 3.86 -6.18
CA THR A 93 -17.78 4.12 -7.33
C THR A 93 -18.00 3.08 -8.42
N ALA A 94 -18.09 1.83 -8.04
CA ALA A 94 -18.27 0.74 -8.99
C ALA A 94 -19.61 0.82 -9.70
N GLU A 95 -20.66 1.29 -8.99
CA GLU A 95 -21.97 1.44 -9.59
C GLU A 95 -22.00 2.51 -10.68
N TYR A 96 -21.27 3.61 -10.46
CA TYR A 96 -21.26 4.70 -11.43
C TYR A 96 -20.34 4.43 -12.61
N ASN A 97 -19.21 3.74 -12.38
CA ASN A 97 -18.22 3.51 -13.42
C ASN A 97 -17.56 2.15 -13.32
N PRO A 98 -18.32 1.07 -13.56
CA PRO A 98 -17.74 -0.27 -13.45
C PRO A 98 -16.60 -0.52 -14.43
N GLU A 99 -16.69 0.02 -15.62
CA GLU A 99 -15.66 -0.11 -16.64
C GLU A 99 -14.36 0.55 -16.19
N GLU A 100 -14.47 1.76 -15.67
CA GLU A 100 -13.33 2.51 -15.15
C GLU A 100 -12.72 1.81 -13.94
N CYS A 101 -13.56 1.22 -13.11
CA CYS A 101 -13.10 0.48 -11.94
C CYS A 101 -12.25 -0.73 -12.35
N VAL A 102 -12.72 -1.52 -13.31
CA VAL A 102 -11.99 -2.67 -13.83
C VAL A 102 -10.66 -2.22 -14.42
N LYS A 103 -10.71 -1.18 -15.25
CA LYS A 103 -9.54 -0.65 -15.92
C LYS A 103 -8.47 -0.19 -14.92
N THR A 104 -8.89 0.54 -13.90
CA THR A 104 -7.99 1.03 -12.86
C THR A 104 -7.34 -0.13 -12.12
N ASN A 105 -8.11 -1.15 -11.80
CA ASN A 105 -7.59 -2.30 -11.08
C ASN A 105 -6.60 -3.10 -11.93
N VAL A 106 -6.87 -3.24 -13.21
CA VAL A 106 -5.95 -3.94 -14.13
C VAL A 106 -4.65 -3.16 -14.28
N ILE A 107 -4.76 -1.86 -14.53
CA ILE A 107 -3.57 -1.00 -14.69
C ILE A 107 -2.75 -0.99 -13.41
N GLY A 108 -3.41 -0.86 -12.25
CA GLY A 108 -2.74 -0.85 -10.97
C GLY A 108 -1.99 -2.14 -10.71
N ALA A 109 -2.64 -3.29 -10.96
CA ALA A 109 -2.01 -4.58 -10.76
C ALA A 109 -0.82 -4.77 -11.69
N GLN A 110 -0.94 -4.33 -12.94
CA GLN A 110 0.16 -4.43 -13.90
C GLN A 110 1.35 -3.58 -13.45
N ASN A 111 1.08 -2.37 -12.99
CA ASN A 111 2.14 -1.48 -12.52
C ASN A 111 2.85 -2.06 -11.30
N VAL A 112 2.12 -2.69 -10.40
CA VAL A 112 2.71 -3.33 -9.22
C VAL A 112 3.69 -4.42 -9.65
N ILE A 113 3.29 -5.25 -10.60
CA ILE A 113 4.15 -6.31 -11.11
C ILE A 113 5.39 -5.73 -11.79
N ASP A 114 5.19 -4.72 -12.65
CA ASP A 114 6.30 -4.10 -13.38
C ASP A 114 7.32 -3.48 -12.42
N VAL A 115 6.83 -2.74 -11.44
CA VAL A 115 7.68 -2.08 -10.46
C VAL A 115 8.44 -3.11 -9.62
N ALA A 116 7.76 -4.18 -9.22
CA ALA A 116 8.41 -5.23 -8.45
C ALA A 116 9.55 -5.88 -9.23
N LEU A 117 9.37 -6.08 -10.53
CA LEU A 117 10.42 -6.62 -11.38
C LEU A 117 11.59 -5.66 -11.50
N ILE A 118 11.31 -4.38 -11.71
CA ILE A 118 12.34 -3.35 -11.85
C ILE A 118 13.13 -3.22 -10.55
N CYS A 119 12.46 -3.20 -9.42
CA CYS A 119 13.09 -3.01 -8.11
C CYS A 119 13.60 -4.32 -7.51
N ASN A 120 13.45 -5.43 -8.23
CA ASN A 120 13.90 -6.74 -7.79
C ASN A 120 13.27 -7.15 -6.45
N ILE A 121 12.00 -6.84 -6.29
CA ILE A 121 11.23 -7.22 -5.10
C ILE A 121 10.77 -8.66 -5.27
N LYS A 122 11.17 -9.53 -4.36
CA LYS A 122 10.92 -10.97 -4.49
C LYS A 122 9.61 -11.42 -3.87
N ASN A 123 9.08 -10.65 -2.95
CA ASN A 123 7.86 -11.03 -2.23
C ASN A 123 6.75 -10.04 -2.54
N ILE A 124 5.78 -10.50 -3.32
CA ILE A 124 4.62 -9.70 -3.71
C ILE A 124 3.38 -10.41 -3.22
N ILE A 125 2.54 -9.70 -2.49
CA ILE A 125 1.27 -10.23 -2.01
C ILE A 125 0.17 -9.35 -2.58
N SER A 126 -0.77 -9.95 -3.29
CA SER A 126 -1.90 -9.23 -3.84
C SER A 126 -3.18 -9.73 -3.17
N LEU A 127 -3.97 -8.81 -2.69
CA LEU A 127 -5.24 -9.13 -2.06
C LEU A 127 -6.35 -8.97 -3.08
N SER A 128 -7.24 -9.94 -3.11
CA SER A 128 -8.41 -9.85 -3.97
C SER A 128 -9.67 -9.87 -3.11
N SER A 129 -10.70 -9.19 -3.59
CA SER A 129 -11.99 -9.17 -2.93
C SER A 129 -12.93 -10.10 -3.67
N ASP A 130 -13.70 -10.86 -2.91
CA ASP A 130 -14.68 -11.75 -3.50
C ASP A 130 -15.98 -11.05 -3.84
N LYS A 131 -16.07 -9.76 -3.59
CA LYS A 131 -17.34 -9.03 -3.78
C LYS A 131 -17.38 -8.16 -4.97
#